data_d0965ddbf64b4d33f365f64b5807a455
#
_entry.id   d0965ddbf64b4d33f365f64b5807a455
#
_cell.length_a   1.000
_cell.length_b   1.000
_cell.length_c   1.000
_cell.angle_alpha   90.00
_cell.angle_beta   90.00
_cell.angle_gamma   90.00
#
_symmetry.space_group_name_H-M   'P 1'
#
loop_
_entity.id
_entity.type
_entity.pdbx_description
1 polymer ?
#
loop_
_entity_poly.entity_id
_entity_poly.type
_entity_poly.pdbx_seq_one_letter_code
_entity_poly.pdbx_strand_id
1 'polypeptide(L)'
;MFDDLIECSNNIQTEAGVSPVMFVSNAVLFPGCLIPIRVFESRYRMMLKDVLGGNRTFILSFHTEDLTQGMTGSLGLVRSCVDQRDGTSILMLEGLKRVLLQQRVGENPYPAWKYQTSHNTDDFEMLDKTIVENLRNQIQQLNKQVGSDFELYCSTESVFEITSTCDRLIDITIHSLSFKKEFFNCLSTERKIKQTLDVIDTINRDAIKI
;
A
#
# COMPACT_ATOMS: atom_id res chain seq x y z
N MET A 1 -8.95 -38.92 16.34
CA MET A 1 -9.50 -37.64 16.84
C MET A 1 -8.39 -36.55 16.77
N PHE A 2 -7.68 -36.47 15.65
CA PHE A 2 -6.68 -35.41 15.36
C PHE A 2 -6.56 -35.10 13.87
N ASP A 3 -7.50 -35.58 13.01
CA ASP A 3 -7.42 -35.41 11.55
C ASP A 3 -8.28 -34.28 11.00
N ASP A 4 -8.93 -33.46 11.85
CA ASP A 4 -9.88 -32.43 11.40
C ASP A 4 -9.33 -30.98 11.44
N LEU A 5 -8.00 -30.78 11.53
CA LEU A 5 -7.41 -29.44 11.65
C LEU A 5 -6.51 -29.02 10.49
N ILE A 6 -6.49 -29.74 9.36
CA ILE A 6 -5.68 -29.36 8.18
C ILE A 6 -6.59 -29.23 6.95
N GLU A 7 -7.62 -28.40 7.04
CA GLU A 7 -8.27 -27.80 5.88
C GLU A 7 -8.36 -26.27 6.08
N CYS A 8 -7.24 -25.63 6.33
CA CYS A 8 -7.07 -24.22 5.97
C CYS A 8 -6.71 -24.16 4.48
N SER A 9 -7.61 -24.67 3.65
CA SER A 9 -7.56 -24.43 2.21
C SER A 9 -7.69 -22.94 1.95
N ASN A 10 -6.78 -22.42 1.15
CA ASN A 10 -6.61 -21.10 0.55
C ASN A 10 -7.91 -20.48 0.00
N ASN A 11 -8.90 -20.24 0.84
CA ASN A 11 -9.99 -19.34 0.53
C ASN A 11 -9.49 -17.92 0.80
N ILE A 12 -8.76 -17.34 -0.15
CA ILE A 12 -8.54 -15.89 -0.21
C ILE A 12 -9.93 -15.29 -0.37
N GLN A 13 -10.58 -14.99 0.75
CA GLN A 13 -11.87 -14.29 0.74
C GLN A 13 -11.61 -12.91 0.15
N THR A 14 -12.04 -12.71 -1.09
CA THR A 14 -12.03 -11.40 -1.74
C THR A 14 -13.02 -10.53 -0.99
N GLU A 15 -12.51 -9.73 -0.06
CA GLU A 15 -13.34 -8.77 0.65
C GLU A 15 -13.79 -7.68 -0.34
N ALA A 16 -15.09 -7.47 -0.40
CA ALA A 16 -15.71 -6.44 -1.21
C ALA A 16 -16.52 -5.49 -0.33
N GLY A 17 -16.70 -4.27 -0.78
CA GLY A 17 -17.45 -3.28 -0.04
C GLY A 17 -17.74 -2.02 -0.84
N VAL A 18 -18.31 -1.03 -0.15
CA VAL A 18 -18.47 0.34 -0.64
C VAL A 18 -17.69 1.26 0.26
N SER A 19 -16.91 2.15 -0.34
CA SER A 19 -16.11 3.12 0.42
C SER A 19 -16.05 4.47 -0.28
N PRO A 20 -15.99 5.57 0.48
CA PRO A 20 -15.58 6.87 -0.07
C PRO A 20 -14.21 6.76 -0.73
N VAL A 21 -14.00 7.56 -1.78
CA VAL A 21 -12.72 7.62 -2.51
C VAL A 21 -12.22 9.05 -2.56
N MET A 22 -10.95 9.24 -2.19
CA MET A 22 -10.22 10.47 -2.42
C MET A 22 -9.23 10.28 -3.56
N PHE A 23 -9.32 11.11 -4.59
CA PHE A 23 -8.41 11.09 -5.72
C PHE A 23 -7.27 12.09 -5.49
N VAL A 24 -6.04 11.59 -5.42
CA VAL A 24 -4.83 12.38 -5.14
C VAL A 24 -3.72 11.96 -6.10
N SER A 25 -3.56 12.70 -7.20
CA SER A 25 -2.67 12.31 -8.31
C SER A 25 -1.16 12.30 -7.96
N ASN A 26 -0.76 12.94 -6.87
CA ASN A 26 0.64 13.13 -6.48
C ASN A 26 1.09 12.29 -5.26
N ALA A 27 0.30 11.31 -4.85
CA ALA A 27 0.64 10.41 -3.76
C ALA A 27 0.26 8.96 -4.07
N VAL A 28 1.04 8.03 -3.55
CA VAL A 28 0.73 6.59 -3.53
C VAL A 28 0.78 6.14 -2.08
N LEU A 29 -0.26 5.46 -1.63
CA LEU A 29 -0.33 4.90 -0.29
C LEU A 29 -0.12 3.38 -0.37
N PHE A 30 1.06 2.93 0.02
CA PHE A 30 1.34 1.49 0.07
C PHE A 30 0.74 0.85 1.33
N PRO A 31 0.33 -0.43 1.27
CA PRO A 31 -0.04 -1.18 2.47
C PRO A 31 1.08 -1.19 3.52
N GLY A 32 0.72 -0.93 4.78
CA GLY A 32 1.67 -0.84 5.89
C GLY A 32 2.46 0.46 5.97
N CYS A 33 2.25 1.41 5.03
CA CYS A 33 2.90 2.73 5.04
C CYS A 33 1.96 3.81 5.57
N LEU A 34 2.56 4.89 6.10
CA LEU A 34 1.87 6.07 6.62
C LEU A 34 2.22 7.29 5.78
N ILE A 35 1.21 8.03 5.33
CA ILE A 35 1.42 9.31 4.64
C ILE A 35 0.61 10.43 5.27
N PRO A 36 1.15 11.66 5.33
CA PRO A 36 0.38 12.84 5.70
C PRO A 36 -0.46 13.31 4.52
N ILE A 37 -1.74 13.57 4.74
CA ILE A 37 -2.66 14.14 3.74
C ILE A 37 -3.26 15.43 4.28
N ARG A 38 -3.22 16.50 3.49
CA ARG A 38 -3.95 17.73 3.77
C ARG A 38 -5.28 17.73 3.03
N VAL A 39 -6.37 17.83 3.78
CA VAL A 39 -7.73 17.88 3.24
C VAL A 39 -8.23 19.32 3.27
N PHE A 40 -8.42 19.90 2.06
CA PHE A 40 -8.86 21.30 1.89
C PHE A 40 -10.12 21.44 1.04
N GLU A 41 -10.37 20.53 0.10
CA GLU A 41 -11.55 20.53 -0.74
C GLU A 41 -12.83 20.27 0.08
N SER A 42 -13.89 21.06 -0.17
CA SER A 42 -15.15 20.99 0.60
C SER A 42 -15.75 19.57 0.59
N ARG A 43 -15.74 18.89 -0.57
CA ARG A 43 -16.25 17.51 -0.69
C ARG A 43 -15.47 16.52 0.18
N TYR A 44 -14.16 16.61 0.22
CA TYR A 44 -13.32 15.72 1.03
C TYR A 44 -13.34 16.09 2.53
N ARG A 45 -13.61 17.34 2.86
CA ARG A 45 -13.85 17.73 4.27
C ARG A 45 -15.16 17.13 4.79
N MET A 46 -16.22 17.09 3.96
CA MET A 46 -17.48 16.43 4.30
C MET A 46 -17.26 14.92 4.44
N MET A 47 -16.58 14.31 3.47
CA MET A 47 -16.18 12.90 3.53
C MET A 47 -15.42 12.56 4.82
N LEU A 48 -14.43 13.38 5.18
CA LEU A 48 -13.61 13.16 6.37
C LEU A 48 -14.45 13.19 7.64
N LYS A 49 -15.40 14.13 7.75
CA LYS A 49 -16.32 14.20 8.90
C LYS A 49 -17.14 12.92 9.07
N ASP A 50 -17.68 12.38 7.96
CA ASP A 50 -18.49 11.17 7.99
C ASP A 50 -17.62 9.94 8.30
N VAL A 51 -16.43 9.86 7.70
CA VAL A 51 -15.45 8.78 7.93
C VAL A 51 -14.99 8.75 9.39
N LEU A 52 -14.71 9.91 10.00
CA LEU A 52 -14.29 9.99 11.41
C LEU A 52 -15.40 9.61 12.38
N GLY A 53 -16.67 9.82 12.01
CA GLY A 53 -17.82 9.35 12.75
C GLY A 53 -18.13 7.85 12.61
N GLY A 54 -17.46 7.17 11.67
CA GLY A 54 -17.66 5.76 11.35
C GLY A 54 -16.42 4.90 11.61
N ASN A 55 -16.08 4.08 10.61
CA ASN A 55 -14.97 3.13 10.68
C ASN A 55 -13.58 3.74 10.43
N ARG A 56 -13.50 5.04 10.18
CA ARG A 56 -12.28 5.81 9.92
C ARG A 56 -11.51 5.37 8.66
N THR A 57 -12.17 4.73 7.70
CA THR A 57 -11.54 4.24 6.47
C THR A 57 -12.10 4.91 5.22
N PHE A 58 -11.23 5.17 4.26
CA PHE A 58 -11.60 5.56 2.90
C PHE A 58 -10.51 5.08 1.94
N ILE A 59 -10.80 5.10 0.63
CA ILE A 59 -9.84 4.70 -0.39
C ILE A 59 -9.09 5.93 -0.89
N LEU A 60 -7.74 5.87 -0.89
CA LEU A 60 -6.89 6.80 -1.60
C LEU A 60 -6.53 6.21 -2.95
N SER A 61 -6.85 6.92 -4.04
CA SER A 61 -6.50 6.52 -5.41
C SER A 61 -5.67 7.61 -6.08
N PHE A 62 -4.59 7.22 -6.75
CA PHE A 62 -3.72 8.12 -7.51
C PHE A 62 -4.17 8.32 -8.97
N HIS A 63 -5.28 7.71 -9.36
CA HIS A 63 -5.89 7.90 -10.66
C HIS A 63 -6.66 9.22 -10.74
N THR A 64 -6.98 9.62 -11.97
CA THR A 64 -7.91 10.73 -12.18
C THR A 64 -9.35 10.26 -12.05
N GLU A 65 -10.23 11.13 -11.58
CA GLU A 65 -11.63 10.80 -11.33
C GLU A 65 -12.43 10.44 -12.60
N ASP A 66 -11.91 10.84 -13.78
CA ASP A 66 -12.54 10.61 -15.09
C ASP A 66 -12.41 9.15 -15.59
N LEU A 67 -11.52 8.37 -15.01
CA LEU A 67 -11.38 6.95 -15.36
C LEU A 67 -12.57 6.16 -14.84
N THR A 68 -13.10 5.27 -15.67
CA THR A 68 -14.29 4.48 -15.34
C THR A 68 -14.02 3.02 -14.99
N GLN A 69 -12.83 2.51 -15.33
CA GLN A 69 -12.46 1.11 -15.10
C GLN A 69 -10.96 0.95 -14.81
N GLY A 70 -10.61 -0.15 -14.14
CA GLY A 70 -9.22 -0.54 -13.90
C GLY A 70 -8.48 0.35 -12.90
N MET A 71 -9.19 1.14 -12.11
CA MET A 71 -8.58 1.98 -11.10
C MET A 71 -8.22 1.17 -9.87
N THR A 72 -7.01 1.38 -9.41
CA THR A 72 -6.52 0.82 -8.15
C THR A 72 -6.43 1.90 -7.09
N GLY A 73 -6.39 1.50 -5.85
CA GLY A 73 -6.18 2.38 -4.72
C GLY A 73 -5.78 1.61 -3.47
N SER A 74 -5.57 2.32 -2.39
CA SER A 74 -5.37 1.75 -1.07
C SER A 74 -6.56 2.04 -0.18
N LEU A 75 -7.11 1.03 0.46
CA LEU A 75 -7.98 1.26 1.62
C LEU A 75 -7.10 1.80 2.73
N GLY A 76 -7.38 3.02 3.16
CA GLY A 76 -6.60 3.73 4.18
C GLY A 76 -7.38 3.88 5.48
N LEU A 77 -6.68 3.81 6.60
CA LEU A 77 -7.19 4.06 7.95
C LEU A 77 -6.66 5.40 8.46
N VAL A 78 -7.55 6.29 8.88
CA VAL A 78 -7.16 7.56 9.52
C VAL A 78 -6.66 7.29 10.94
N ARG A 79 -5.34 7.35 11.14
CA ARG A 79 -4.69 7.17 12.45
C ARG A 79 -4.83 8.40 13.32
N SER A 80 -4.62 9.59 12.74
CA SER A 80 -4.81 10.86 13.43
C SER A 80 -5.34 11.90 12.47
N CYS A 81 -6.04 12.89 13.01
CA CYS A 81 -6.57 14.04 12.28
C CYS A 81 -6.45 15.28 13.15
N VAL A 82 -5.91 16.36 12.60
CA VAL A 82 -5.76 17.64 13.27
C VAL A 82 -6.40 18.73 12.40
N ASP A 83 -7.42 19.37 12.93
CA ASP A 83 -8.07 20.50 12.26
C ASP A 83 -7.21 21.76 12.36
N GLN A 84 -7.11 22.48 11.28
CA GLN A 84 -6.37 23.73 11.17
C GLN A 84 -7.30 24.93 11.31
N ARG A 85 -6.74 26.09 11.74
CA ARG A 85 -7.52 27.33 11.90
C ARG A 85 -8.15 27.84 10.60
N ASP A 86 -7.58 27.49 9.47
CA ASP A 86 -8.09 27.83 8.13
C ASP A 86 -9.21 26.91 7.65
N GLY A 87 -9.66 25.99 8.50
CA GLY A 87 -10.73 25.03 8.23
C GLY A 87 -10.27 23.85 7.36
N THR A 88 -8.99 23.68 7.09
CA THR A 88 -8.41 22.46 6.51
C THR A 88 -8.09 21.45 7.61
N SER A 89 -7.84 20.20 7.25
CA SER A 89 -7.40 19.17 8.19
C SER A 89 -6.12 18.50 7.68
N ILE A 90 -5.22 18.16 8.58
CA ILE A 90 -4.06 17.31 8.30
C ILE A 90 -4.30 15.97 8.97
N LEU A 91 -4.23 14.91 8.21
CA LEU A 91 -4.39 13.55 8.72
C LEU A 91 -3.17 12.68 8.40
N MET A 92 -2.93 11.69 9.27
CA MET A 92 -2.03 10.58 8.99
C MET A 92 -2.86 9.39 8.53
N LEU A 93 -2.64 8.98 7.29
CA LEU A 93 -3.36 7.88 6.66
C LEU A 93 -2.44 6.66 6.55
N GLU A 94 -2.87 5.54 7.11
CA GLU A 94 -2.19 4.25 6.99
C GLU A 94 -2.83 3.41 5.89
N GLY A 95 -2.03 2.87 4.98
CA GLY A 95 -2.49 1.91 4.00
C GLY A 95 -2.75 0.55 4.64
N LEU A 96 -3.95 0.01 4.46
CA LEU A 96 -4.30 -1.31 4.96
C LEU A 96 -4.12 -2.38 3.88
N LYS A 97 -4.66 -2.14 2.70
CA LYS A 97 -4.65 -3.11 1.59
C LYS A 97 -4.89 -2.45 0.25
N ARG A 98 -4.40 -3.08 -0.83
CA ARG A 98 -4.73 -2.70 -2.19
C ARG A 98 -6.15 -3.08 -2.53
N VAL A 99 -6.81 -2.22 -3.30
CA VAL A 99 -8.17 -2.45 -3.79
C VAL A 99 -8.28 -2.11 -5.27
N LEU A 100 -9.20 -2.81 -5.93
CA LEU A 100 -9.63 -2.52 -7.29
C LEU A 100 -11.01 -1.84 -7.23
N LEU A 101 -11.11 -0.65 -7.77
CA LEU A 101 -12.37 0.10 -7.88
C LEU A 101 -13.19 -0.47 -9.05
N GLN A 102 -14.41 -0.87 -8.78
CA GLN A 102 -15.27 -1.56 -9.74
C GLN A 102 -16.32 -0.66 -10.34
N GLN A 103 -17.13 -0.04 -9.50
CA GLN A 103 -18.31 0.73 -9.92
C GLN A 103 -18.49 1.94 -9.01
N ARG A 104 -18.68 3.11 -9.60
CA ARG A 104 -19.10 4.32 -8.88
C ARG A 104 -20.55 4.17 -8.43
N VAL A 105 -20.81 4.43 -7.16
CA VAL A 105 -22.15 4.29 -6.55
C VAL A 105 -22.67 5.58 -5.95
N GLY A 106 -21.85 6.62 -5.84
CA GLY A 106 -22.22 7.93 -5.33
C GLY A 106 -21.30 9.03 -5.83
N GLU A 107 -21.83 10.26 -5.93
CA GLU A 107 -21.10 11.46 -6.33
C GLU A 107 -21.24 12.60 -5.32
N ASN A 108 -22.37 12.65 -4.64
CA ASN A 108 -22.71 13.73 -3.73
C ASN A 108 -22.87 13.19 -2.30
N PRO A 109 -22.26 13.85 -1.32
CA PRO A 109 -21.40 15.03 -1.42
C PRO A 109 -19.94 14.74 -1.84
N TYR A 110 -19.54 13.48 -1.96
CA TYR A 110 -18.21 13.00 -2.36
C TYR A 110 -18.32 11.68 -3.13
N PRO A 111 -17.30 11.32 -3.93
CA PRO A 111 -17.34 10.07 -4.68
C PRO A 111 -17.27 8.84 -3.77
N ALA A 112 -18.09 7.84 -4.05
CA ALA A 112 -18.08 6.53 -3.40
C ALA A 112 -18.11 5.41 -4.45
N TRP A 113 -17.35 4.34 -4.19
CA TRP A 113 -17.16 3.24 -5.13
C TRP A 113 -17.35 1.88 -4.47
N LYS A 114 -17.89 0.93 -5.24
CA LYS A 114 -17.72 -0.48 -4.94
C LYS A 114 -16.28 -0.87 -5.22
N TYR A 115 -15.71 -1.63 -4.31
CA TYR A 115 -14.34 -2.12 -4.44
C TYR A 115 -14.26 -3.60 -4.08
N GLN A 116 -13.21 -4.24 -4.54
CA GLN A 116 -12.76 -5.54 -4.05
C GLN A 116 -11.29 -5.48 -3.68
N THR A 117 -10.88 -6.30 -2.73
CA THR A 117 -9.47 -6.43 -2.36
C THR A 117 -8.68 -6.99 -3.53
N SER A 118 -7.56 -6.36 -3.84
CA SER A 118 -6.61 -6.85 -4.83
C SER A 118 -5.53 -7.66 -4.13
N HIS A 119 -5.38 -8.90 -4.54
CA HIS A 119 -4.37 -9.83 -4.03
C HIS A 119 -3.23 -9.99 -5.03
N ASN A 120 -2.07 -10.36 -4.55
CA ASN A 120 -0.99 -10.77 -5.42
C ASN A 120 -1.37 -12.07 -6.14
N THR A 121 -0.85 -12.22 -7.36
CA THR A 121 -1.21 -13.35 -8.24
C THR A 121 -0.37 -14.60 -7.98
N ASP A 122 0.75 -14.45 -7.27
CA ASP A 122 1.69 -15.53 -7.06
C ASP A 122 1.34 -16.33 -5.81
N ASP A 123 1.44 -17.65 -5.91
CA ASP A 123 1.38 -18.54 -4.76
C ASP A 123 2.77 -18.58 -4.08
N PHE A 124 2.80 -18.58 -2.74
CA PHE A 124 4.04 -18.60 -1.97
C PHE A 124 4.90 -19.84 -2.29
N GLU A 125 4.27 -20.98 -2.53
CA GLU A 125 4.97 -22.23 -2.85
C GLU A 125 5.64 -22.19 -4.23
N MET A 126 5.16 -21.34 -5.15
CA MET A 126 5.70 -21.16 -6.50
C MET A 126 6.80 -20.11 -6.57
N LEU A 127 7.03 -19.34 -5.52
CA LEU A 127 8.09 -18.34 -5.50
C LEU A 127 9.47 -19.01 -5.48
N ASP A 128 10.38 -18.50 -6.29
CA ASP A 128 11.78 -18.93 -6.25
C ASP A 128 12.39 -18.58 -4.88
N LYS A 129 12.65 -19.61 -4.08
CA LYS A 129 13.23 -19.48 -2.74
C LYS A 129 14.58 -18.76 -2.76
N THR A 130 15.33 -18.89 -3.85
CA THR A 130 16.64 -18.24 -4.00
C THR A 130 16.49 -16.72 -4.06
N ILE A 131 15.47 -16.21 -4.78
CA ILE A 131 15.25 -14.78 -4.90
C ILE A 131 14.74 -14.18 -3.57
N VAL A 132 13.91 -14.94 -2.83
CA VAL A 132 13.43 -14.53 -1.51
C VAL A 132 14.58 -14.47 -0.51
N GLU A 133 15.46 -15.46 -0.51
CA GLU A 133 16.64 -15.49 0.36
C GLU A 133 17.62 -14.37 0.02
N ASN A 134 17.82 -14.07 -1.26
CA ASN A 134 18.63 -12.94 -1.70
C ASN A 134 18.05 -11.62 -1.17
N LEU A 135 16.74 -11.41 -1.30
CA LEU A 135 16.08 -10.22 -0.74
C LEU A 135 16.32 -10.09 0.77
N ARG A 136 16.15 -11.18 1.52
CA ARG A 136 16.41 -11.21 2.97
C ARG A 136 17.84 -10.79 3.29
N ASN A 137 18.82 -11.38 2.61
CA ASN A 137 20.24 -11.09 2.82
C ASN A 137 20.58 -9.63 2.52
N GLN A 138 20.08 -9.08 1.42
CA GLN A 138 20.29 -7.70 1.03
C GLN A 138 19.69 -6.71 2.04
N ILE A 139 18.47 -6.97 2.54
CA ILE A 139 17.85 -6.14 3.57
C ILE A 139 18.64 -6.20 4.89
N GLN A 140 19.13 -7.38 5.28
CA GLN A 140 19.98 -7.50 6.47
C GLN A 140 21.28 -6.72 6.33
N GLN A 141 21.88 -6.67 5.14
CA GLN A 141 23.06 -5.86 4.86
C GLN A 141 22.75 -4.37 4.96
N LEU A 142 21.65 -3.90 4.38
CA LEU A 142 21.20 -2.52 4.50
C LEU A 142 20.98 -2.12 5.96
N ASN A 143 20.30 -2.92 6.75
CA ASN A 143 20.09 -2.64 8.17
C ASN A 143 21.40 -2.48 8.94
N LYS A 144 22.43 -3.27 8.63
CA LYS A 144 23.76 -3.13 9.24
C LYS A 144 24.47 -1.83 8.84
N GLN A 145 24.23 -1.34 7.62
CA GLN A 145 24.86 -0.11 7.13
C GLN A 145 24.18 1.16 7.67
N VAL A 146 22.86 1.13 7.80
CA VAL A 146 22.06 2.32 8.20
C VAL A 146 22.08 2.54 9.73
N GLY A 147 22.39 1.50 10.52
CA GLY A 147 22.43 1.58 11.98
C GLY A 147 21.08 1.32 12.66
N SER A 148 21.09 1.34 14.01
CA SER A 148 19.95 0.89 14.84
C SER A 148 18.69 1.75 14.78
N ASP A 149 18.77 2.97 14.23
CA ASP A 149 17.62 3.89 14.21
C ASP A 149 16.63 3.62 13.08
N PHE A 150 17.00 2.74 12.15
CA PHE A 150 16.19 2.37 11.00
C PHE A 150 16.31 0.86 10.72
N GLU A 151 15.52 0.07 11.43
CA GLU A 151 15.46 -1.37 11.20
C GLU A 151 14.26 -1.71 10.31
N LEU A 152 14.54 -2.10 9.06
CA LEU A 152 13.54 -2.70 8.19
C LEU A 152 13.31 -4.14 8.65
N TYR A 153 12.25 -4.36 9.42
CA TYR A 153 11.82 -5.71 9.74
C TYR A 153 11.37 -6.42 8.45
N CYS A 154 12.10 -7.46 8.07
CA CYS A 154 11.80 -8.29 6.92
C CYS A 154 11.34 -9.66 7.38
N SER A 155 10.03 -9.86 7.45
CA SER A 155 9.46 -11.20 7.48
C SER A 155 9.27 -11.69 6.05
N THR A 156 9.58 -12.95 5.81
CA THR A 156 9.46 -13.61 4.51
C THR A 156 8.69 -14.93 4.63
N GLU A 157 7.81 -15.02 5.61
CA GLU A 157 7.05 -16.24 5.89
C GLU A 157 5.79 -16.36 5.02
N SER A 158 5.36 -15.26 4.41
CA SER A 158 4.21 -15.24 3.52
C SER A 158 4.38 -14.23 2.38
N VAL A 159 3.62 -14.41 1.29
CA VAL A 159 3.56 -13.46 0.16
C VAL A 159 3.21 -12.06 0.64
N PHE A 160 2.31 -11.96 1.61
CA PHE A 160 1.90 -10.66 2.17
C PHE A 160 3.07 -9.93 2.86
N GLU A 161 3.85 -10.65 3.67
CA GLU A 161 4.98 -10.06 4.39
C GLU A 161 6.12 -9.65 3.44
N ILE A 162 6.42 -10.49 2.44
CA ILE A 162 7.39 -10.18 1.41
C ILE A 162 6.98 -8.90 0.66
N THR A 163 5.75 -8.85 0.17
CA THR A 163 5.27 -7.68 -0.59
C THR A 163 5.18 -6.43 0.26
N SER A 164 4.78 -6.54 1.53
CA SER A 164 4.75 -5.42 2.48
C SER A 164 6.16 -4.88 2.75
N THR A 165 7.17 -5.75 2.81
CA THR A 165 8.57 -5.36 2.97
C THR A 165 9.06 -4.61 1.72
N CYS A 166 8.79 -5.14 0.52
CA CYS A 166 9.12 -4.48 -0.73
C CYS A 166 8.43 -3.10 -0.85
N ASP A 167 7.15 -3.02 -0.51
CA ASP A 167 6.37 -1.79 -0.54
C ASP A 167 6.96 -0.70 0.35
N ARG A 168 7.31 -1.05 1.60
CA ARG A 168 7.92 -0.11 2.55
C ARG A 168 9.28 0.36 2.07
N LEU A 169 10.11 -0.54 1.55
CA LEU A 169 11.43 -0.18 1.04
C LEU A 169 11.30 0.79 -0.13
N ILE A 170 10.44 0.51 -1.10
CA ILE A 170 10.17 1.38 -2.25
C ILE A 170 9.60 2.73 -1.80
N ASP A 171 8.71 2.74 -0.80
CA ASP A 171 8.12 3.99 -0.32
C ASP A 171 9.15 4.96 0.24
N ILE A 172 10.12 4.46 1.01
CA ILE A 172 11.15 5.29 1.66
C ILE A 172 12.33 5.62 0.75
N THR A 173 12.67 4.76 -0.22
CA THR A 173 13.89 4.94 -1.03
C THR A 173 13.63 5.63 -2.37
N ILE A 174 12.43 5.48 -2.94
CA ILE A 174 12.11 6.00 -4.27
C ILE A 174 11.33 7.30 -4.18
N HIS A 175 11.86 8.34 -4.81
CA HIS A 175 11.16 9.63 -4.94
C HIS A 175 10.31 9.74 -6.22
N SER A 176 10.60 8.91 -7.23
CA SER A 176 9.85 8.92 -8.49
C SER A 176 8.42 8.43 -8.30
N LEU A 177 7.46 9.34 -8.45
CA LEU A 177 6.04 9.03 -8.32
C LEU A 177 5.55 8.08 -9.43
N SER A 178 6.08 8.20 -10.66
CA SER A 178 5.73 7.31 -11.77
C SER A 178 6.16 5.87 -11.46
N PHE A 179 7.37 5.69 -10.93
CA PHE A 179 7.85 4.37 -10.49
C PHE A 179 6.97 3.81 -9.36
N LYS A 180 6.66 4.62 -8.34
CA LYS A 180 5.76 4.19 -7.24
C LYS A 180 4.40 3.72 -7.75
N LYS A 181 3.81 4.42 -8.71
CA LYS A 181 2.52 4.04 -9.32
C LYS A 181 2.61 2.72 -10.09
N GLU A 182 3.65 2.54 -10.88
CA GLU A 182 3.89 1.29 -11.62
C GLU A 182 4.12 0.12 -10.64
N PHE A 183 4.96 0.31 -9.63
CA PHE A 183 5.24 -0.69 -8.62
C PHE A 183 3.99 -1.05 -7.79
N PHE A 184 3.17 -0.06 -7.45
CA PHE A 184 1.90 -0.29 -6.75
C PHE A 184 0.96 -1.18 -7.55
N ASN A 185 0.86 -0.97 -8.86
CA ASN A 185 0.00 -1.75 -9.76
C ASN A 185 0.55 -3.14 -10.12
N CYS A 186 1.81 -3.41 -9.80
CA CYS A 186 2.40 -4.73 -10.01
C CYS A 186 1.81 -5.74 -9.02
N LEU A 187 1.14 -6.78 -9.50
CA LEU A 187 0.55 -7.83 -8.67
C LEU A 187 1.45 -9.07 -8.55
N SER A 188 2.49 -9.20 -9.36
CA SER A 188 3.47 -10.29 -9.26
C SER A 188 4.47 -10.02 -8.15
N THR A 189 4.49 -10.88 -7.15
CA THR A 189 5.42 -10.83 -6.02
C THR A 189 6.85 -11.00 -6.48
N GLU A 190 7.10 -11.93 -7.39
CA GLU A 190 8.43 -12.16 -7.94
C GLU A 190 8.99 -10.92 -8.67
N ARG A 191 8.15 -10.26 -9.47
CA ARG A 191 8.54 -9.02 -10.14
C ARG A 191 8.82 -7.89 -9.15
N LYS A 192 8.03 -7.78 -8.08
CA LYS A 192 8.29 -6.82 -7.00
C LYS A 192 9.62 -7.07 -6.30
N ILE A 193 9.93 -8.33 -5.99
CA ILE A 193 11.21 -8.70 -5.39
C ILE A 193 12.37 -8.26 -6.30
N LYS A 194 12.30 -8.60 -7.60
CA LYS A 194 13.33 -8.21 -8.58
C LYS A 194 13.53 -6.70 -8.64
N GLN A 195 12.46 -5.94 -8.78
CA GLN A 195 12.53 -4.48 -8.80
C GLN A 195 13.10 -3.91 -7.49
N THR A 196 12.76 -4.51 -6.35
CA THR A 196 13.30 -4.11 -5.04
C THR A 196 14.79 -4.38 -4.93
N LEU A 197 15.25 -5.55 -5.40
CA LEU A 197 16.68 -5.89 -5.44
C LEU A 197 17.47 -4.92 -6.33
N ASP A 198 16.93 -4.56 -7.50
CA ASP A 198 17.57 -3.58 -8.41
C ASP A 198 17.73 -2.20 -7.71
N VAL A 199 16.74 -1.79 -6.90
CA VAL A 199 16.82 -0.55 -6.12
C VAL A 199 17.90 -0.66 -5.03
N ILE A 200 17.94 -1.77 -4.30
CA ILE A 200 18.97 -2.01 -3.26
C ILE A 200 20.37 -1.99 -3.88
N ASP A 201 20.57 -2.64 -5.00
CA ASP A 201 21.86 -2.66 -5.71
C ASP A 201 22.29 -1.25 -6.18
N THR A 202 21.34 -0.42 -6.54
CA THR A 202 21.61 0.98 -6.90
C THR A 202 22.03 1.78 -5.67
N ILE A 203 21.35 1.65 -4.55
CA ILE A 203 21.70 2.30 -3.27
C ILE A 203 23.11 1.89 -2.84
N ASN A 204 23.42 0.60 -2.87
CA ASN A 204 24.73 0.07 -2.50
C ASN A 204 25.86 0.63 -3.38
N ARG A 205 25.63 0.74 -4.70
CA ARG A 205 26.61 1.32 -5.64
C ARG A 205 26.85 2.80 -5.40
N ASP A 206 25.83 3.56 -5.04
CA ASP A 206 25.99 5.00 -4.77
C ASP A 206 26.63 5.27 -3.41
N ALA A 207 26.38 4.41 -2.41
CA ALA A 207 27.03 4.49 -1.10
C ALA A 207 28.54 4.22 -1.16
N ILE A 208 29.04 3.46 -2.14
CA ILE A 208 30.47 3.17 -2.32
C ILE A 208 31.23 4.36 -2.96
N LYS A 209 30.54 5.35 -3.53
CA LYS A 209 31.15 6.50 -4.21
C LYS A 209 31.40 7.72 -3.31
N ILE A 210 31.08 7.61 -2.02
CA ILE A 210 31.33 8.63 -0.98
C ILE A 210 32.54 8.22 -0.14
#